data_b78e517e84efbfa7c09251e8d3ee47f3
#
_entry.id   b78e517e84efbfa7c09251e8d3ee47f3
#
_cell.length_a   1.000
_cell.length_b   1.000
_cell.length_c   1.000
_cell.angle_alpha   90.00
_cell.angle_beta   90.00
_cell.angle_gamma   90.00
#
_symmetry.space_group_name_H-M   'P 1'
#
loop_
_entity.id
_entity.type
_entity.pdbx_description
1 polymer ?
#
loop_
_entity_poly.entity_id
_entity_poly.type
_entity_poly.pdbx_seq_one_letter_code
_entity_poly.pdbx_strand_id
1 'polypeptide(L)'
;MLNITDILKTIGMIREENLDIRTITMGISLLDCVSEDENRLCQKIYDKITRKAEHLVEVGCDIEKKYGIPIVNKRVSVTPVSLVGGNISPDGYLKIAHTLQRAAETLGINFIGGYSALVHKGMTEGEKNLISVIPEALAETQLVCSSVNVATTKAGINMDAIRMMGSAIKRAAYLTRDNNSIGCAKLVVFANVPEDNPFMAGAFHGVGEPDSVINVGVSGPGVVAAAIRRAGDCDLSELADVIKKTAFKITRVGQLVASEAAERLSTPFGIIDLSLAPTPAVGDSVAHILEGMGLESCGGYGTTAALAMLNDAVKKGGVMASSHVGGLSGAFIPVSEDAGMIAAVERGALTLEKLEAMTAVCSVGLDMIAIPGDVSEDVICGIIADEISIGVANTKTTAVRVIPAYGKKCGDVVNFGGLLGYSPIMDVKPYSPAKFVARGGRIPAPIHSLKN
;
A
#
# COMPACT_ATOMS: atom_id res chain seq x y z
N MET A 1 -7.08 -37.09 3.97
CA MET A 1 -7.47 -37.36 2.56
C MET A 1 -7.86 -36.02 1.95
N LEU A 2 -7.16 -35.58 0.90
CA LEU A 2 -7.57 -34.37 0.15
C LEU A 2 -8.91 -34.67 -0.54
N ASN A 3 -9.92 -33.88 -0.25
CA ASN A 3 -11.22 -34.00 -0.88
C ASN A 3 -11.13 -33.44 -2.31
N ILE A 4 -11.47 -34.25 -3.31
CA ILE A 4 -11.46 -33.86 -4.73
C ILE A 4 -12.26 -32.57 -4.95
N THR A 5 -13.37 -32.39 -4.23
CA THR A 5 -14.20 -31.18 -4.28
C THR A 5 -13.44 -29.93 -3.85
N ASP A 6 -12.57 -30.01 -2.84
CA ASP A 6 -11.79 -28.87 -2.35
C ASP A 6 -10.64 -28.53 -3.32
N ILE A 7 -10.05 -29.54 -3.98
CA ILE A 7 -9.06 -29.33 -5.04
C ILE A 7 -9.71 -28.61 -6.23
N LEU A 8 -10.87 -29.05 -6.69
CA LEU A 8 -11.59 -28.42 -7.80
C LEU A 8 -12.00 -26.98 -7.46
N LYS A 9 -12.42 -26.71 -6.22
CA LYS A 9 -12.72 -25.35 -5.77
C LYS A 9 -11.49 -24.45 -5.81
N THR A 10 -10.34 -24.92 -5.36
CA THR A 10 -9.09 -24.15 -5.40
C THR A 10 -8.69 -23.82 -6.84
N ILE A 11 -8.82 -24.78 -7.76
CA ILE A 11 -8.57 -24.56 -9.19
C ILE A 11 -9.53 -23.50 -9.76
N GLY A 12 -10.82 -23.57 -9.40
CA GLY A 12 -11.81 -22.55 -9.80
C GLY A 12 -11.46 -21.16 -9.29
N MET A 13 -11.03 -21.03 -8.02
CA MET A 13 -10.59 -19.76 -7.44
C MET A 13 -9.44 -19.13 -8.25
N ILE A 14 -8.48 -19.93 -8.73
CA ILE A 14 -7.33 -19.45 -9.49
C ILE A 14 -7.72 -19.10 -10.94
N ARG A 15 -8.45 -19.98 -11.61
CA ARG A 15 -8.70 -19.85 -13.06
C ARG A 15 -9.86 -18.95 -13.43
N GLU A 16 -10.88 -18.88 -12.57
CA GLU A 16 -12.16 -18.24 -12.87
C GLU A 16 -12.45 -17.02 -11.96
N GLU A 17 -11.84 -16.98 -10.77
CA GLU A 17 -12.17 -16.01 -9.74
C GLU A 17 -10.99 -15.07 -9.38
N ASN A 18 -9.94 -15.02 -10.21
CA ASN A 18 -8.79 -14.12 -10.09
C ASN A 18 -8.03 -14.20 -8.75
N LEU A 19 -7.90 -15.40 -8.16
CA LEU A 19 -7.00 -15.59 -7.01
C LEU A 19 -5.56 -15.47 -7.45
N ASP A 20 -4.81 -14.54 -6.85
CA ASP A 20 -3.38 -14.41 -7.07
C ASP A 20 -2.57 -14.28 -5.79
N ILE A 21 -1.29 -14.57 -5.87
CA ILE A 21 -0.28 -14.10 -4.94
C ILE A 21 0.20 -12.75 -5.48
N ARG A 22 -0.28 -11.68 -4.87
CA ARG A 22 0.04 -10.33 -5.32
C ARG A 22 1.52 -10.03 -5.24
N THR A 23 2.22 -10.58 -4.22
CA THR A 23 3.65 -10.41 -4.08
C THR A 23 4.27 -11.47 -3.16
N ILE A 24 5.52 -11.87 -3.51
CA ILE A 24 6.50 -12.35 -2.54
C ILE A 24 7.47 -11.22 -2.30
N THR A 25 7.55 -10.73 -1.07
CA THR A 25 8.42 -9.61 -0.68
C THR A 25 9.45 -10.09 0.32
N MET A 26 10.74 -9.92 0.00
CA MET A 26 11.81 -10.13 0.96
C MET A 26 12.11 -8.83 1.70
N GLY A 27 11.88 -8.84 3.02
CA GLY A 27 12.33 -7.80 3.92
C GLY A 27 13.81 -7.99 4.24
N ILE A 28 14.62 -6.92 4.19
CA ILE A 28 16.06 -6.96 4.45
C ILE A 28 16.45 -5.79 5.36
N SER A 29 17.01 -6.11 6.52
CA SER A 29 17.60 -5.10 7.41
C SER A 29 18.86 -4.51 6.79
N LEU A 30 18.98 -3.18 6.82
CA LEU A 30 20.17 -2.46 6.40
C LEU A 30 20.98 -1.86 7.59
N LEU A 31 20.62 -2.18 8.81
CA LEU A 31 21.22 -1.57 10.01
C LEU A 31 22.72 -1.81 10.13
N ASP A 32 23.24 -2.91 9.61
CA ASP A 32 24.67 -3.22 9.55
C ASP A 32 25.41 -2.57 8.37
N CYS A 33 24.69 -1.87 7.50
CA CYS A 33 25.27 -1.16 6.35
C CYS A 33 25.80 0.23 6.72
N VAL A 34 25.44 0.77 7.88
CA VAL A 34 25.82 2.13 8.31
C VAL A 34 27.32 2.41 8.09
N SER A 35 27.61 3.59 7.55
CA SER A 35 28.97 4.08 7.29
C SER A 35 28.99 5.61 7.24
N GLU A 36 30.07 6.23 7.71
CA GLU A 36 30.31 7.67 7.59
C GLU A 36 30.66 8.07 6.14
N ASP A 37 31.21 7.15 5.36
CA ASP A 37 31.47 7.33 3.93
C ASP A 37 30.25 6.91 3.10
N GLU A 38 29.69 7.87 2.35
CA GLU A 38 28.48 7.66 1.53
C GLU A 38 28.66 6.57 0.46
N ASN A 39 29.84 6.48 -0.16
CA ASN A 39 30.09 5.49 -1.21
C ASN A 39 30.16 4.08 -0.60
N ARG A 40 30.81 3.98 0.56
CA ARG A 40 30.86 2.72 1.32
C ARG A 40 29.49 2.30 1.83
N LEU A 41 28.66 3.26 2.29
CA LEU A 41 27.26 3.00 2.65
C LEU A 41 26.49 2.42 1.47
N CYS A 42 26.54 3.09 0.31
CA CYS A 42 25.88 2.64 -0.91
C CYS A 42 26.37 1.25 -1.36
N GLN A 43 27.68 1.00 -1.28
CA GLN A 43 28.24 -0.31 -1.67
C GLN A 43 27.75 -1.43 -0.73
N LYS A 44 27.74 -1.21 0.58
CA LYS A 44 27.23 -2.18 1.55
C LYS A 44 25.74 -2.49 1.33
N ILE A 45 24.93 -1.45 1.06
CA ILE A 45 23.50 -1.58 0.75
C ILE A 45 23.33 -2.47 -0.48
N TYR A 46 24.03 -2.15 -1.58
CA TYR A 46 23.97 -2.92 -2.82
C TYR A 46 24.36 -4.38 -2.61
N ASP A 47 25.53 -4.63 -1.99
CA ASP A 47 26.06 -5.98 -1.78
C ASP A 47 25.13 -6.82 -0.88
N LYS A 48 24.55 -6.21 0.15
CA LYS A 48 23.64 -6.93 1.04
C LYS A 48 22.35 -7.31 0.34
N ILE A 49 21.71 -6.39 -0.37
CA ILE A 49 20.45 -6.62 -1.07
C ILE A 49 20.65 -7.68 -2.16
N THR A 50 21.65 -7.53 -3.02
CA THR A 50 21.89 -8.46 -4.14
C THR A 50 22.24 -9.86 -3.65
N ARG A 51 23.02 -10.00 -2.59
CA ARG A 51 23.36 -11.29 -1.99
C ARG A 51 22.14 -11.97 -1.33
N LYS A 52 21.33 -11.21 -0.55
CA LYS A 52 20.20 -11.77 0.19
C LYS A 52 19.06 -12.21 -0.72
N ALA A 53 18.77 -11.42 -1.74
CA ALA A 53 17.64 -11.66 -2.64
C ALA A 53 18.04 -12.32 -3.99
N GLU A 54 19.25 -12.86 -4.11
CA GLU A 54 19.82 -13.44 -5.34
C GLU A 54 18.87 -14.41 -6.04
N HIS A 55 18.20 -15.29 -5.28
CA HIS A 55 17.32 -16.33 -5.82
C HIS A 55 15.82 -16.01 -5.72
N LEU A 56 15.45 -14.80 -5.27
CA LEU A 56 14.04 -14.45 -5.00
C LEU A 56 13.14 -14.60 -6.24
N VAL A 57 13.61 -14.10 -7.39
CA VAL A 57 12.83 -14.13 -8.64
C VAL A 57 12.73 -15.56 -9.17
N GLU A 58 13.81 -16.30 -9.19
CA GLU A 58 13.86 -17.70 -9.64
C GLU A 58 12.89 -18.57 -8.81
N VAL A 59 13.02 -18.51 -7.48
CA VAL A 59 12.17 -19.28 -6.56
C VAL A 59 10.70 -18.89 -6.72
N GLY A 60 10.39 -17.59 -6.86
CA GLY A 60 9.03 -17.14 -7.11
C GLY A 60 8.43 -17.73 -8.41
N CYS A 61 9.19 -17.70 -9.50
CA CYS A 61 8.77 -18.29 -10.78
C CYS A 61 8.59 -19.82 -10.71
N ASP A 62 9.43 -20.50 -9.96
CA ASP A 62 9.33 -21.96 -9.80
C ASP A 62 8.11 -22.36 -8.97
N ILE A 63 7.80 -21.62 -7.90
CA ILE A 63 6.60 -21.84 -7.09
C ILE A 63 5.34 -21.60 -7.93
N GLU A 64 5.33 -20.53 -8.74
CA GLU A 64 4.25 -20.25 -9.68
C GLU A 64 4.00 -21.41 -10.64
N LYS A 65 5.06 -21.94 -11.27
CA LYS A 65 4.98 -23.10 -12.16
C LYS A 65 4.51 -24.36 -11.44
N LYS A 66 5.00 -24.60 -10.22
CA LYS A 66 4.68 -25.80 -9.43
C LYS A 66 3.21 -25.87 -9.04
N TYR A 67 2.63 -24.76 -8.60
CA TYR A 67 1.26 -24.71 -8.09
C TYR A 67 0.24 -24.21 -9.11
N GLY A 68 0.69 -23.58 -10.20
CA GLY A 68 -0.19 -22.92 -11.16
C GLY A 68 -0.91 -21.69 -10.58
N ILE A 69 -0.37 -21.12 -9.52
CA ILE A 69 -0.92 -19.91 -8.86
C ILE A 69 -0.09 -18.71 -9.34
N PRO A 70 -0.68 -17.70 -9.97
CA PRO A 70 0.06 -16.52 -10.40
C PRO A 70 0.76 -15.82 -9.23
N ILE A 71 2.05 -15.54 -9.37
CA ILE A 71 2.83 -14.72 -8.43
C ILE A 71 3.21 -13.43 -9.16
N VAL A 72 2.36 -12.44 -9.03
CA VAL A 72 2.37 -11.24 -9.88
C VAL A 72 3.65 -10.43 -9.71
N ASN A 73 4.13 -10.27 -8.48
CA ASN A 73 5.33 -9.50 -8.20
C ASN A 73 6.30 -10.23 -7.27
N LYS A 74 7.59 -10.02 -7.51
CA LYS A 74 8.71 -10.35 -6.62
C LYS A 74 9.36 -9.04 -6.22
N ARG A 75 9.42 -8.74 -4.92
CA ARG A 75 9.78 -7.42 -4.39
C ARG A 75 10.78 -7.51 -3.26
N VAL A 76 11.47 -6.41 -2.99
CA VAL A 76 12.31 -6.25 -1.80
C VAL A 76 11.81 -5.03 -1.02
N SER A 77 11.78 -5.13 0.30
CA SER A 77 11.60 -4.00 1.21
C SER A 77 12.82 -3.90 2.13
N VAL A 78 13.31 -2.69 2.36
CA VAL A 78 14.50 -2.50 3.21
C VAL A 78 14.18 -1.61 4.41
N THR A 79 15.05 -1.63 5.40
CA THR A 79 15.00 -0.67 6.51
C THR A 79 14.83 0.75 5.98
N PRO A 80 13.95 1.58 6.57
CA PRO A 80 13.83 2.99 6.19
C PRO A 80 15.20 3.63 6.07
N VAL A 81 15.55 4.11 4.86
CA VAL A 81 16.91 4.59 4.60
C VAL A 81 17.29 5.81 5.45
N SER A 82 16.31 6.54 6.00
CA SER A 82 16.58 7.60 6.97
C SER A 82 17.31 7.11 8.22
N LEU A 83 17.10 5.84 8.63
CA LEU A 83 17.74 5.25 9.82
C LEU A 83 19.20 4.84 9.59
N VAL A 84 19.57 4.57 8.34
CA VAL A 84 20.93 4.13 7.99
C VAL A 84 21.75 5.24 7.35
N GLY A 85 21.11 6.21 6.69
CA GLY A 85 21.75 7.40 6.11
C GLY A 85 22.13 8.43 7.18
N GLY A 86 21.39 8.48 8.29
CA GLY A 86 21.66 9.45 9.32
C GLY A 86 21.58 10.88 8.81
N ASN A 87 22.65 11.68 8.99
CA ASN A 87 22.69 13.08 8.62
C ASN A 87 23.47 13.34 7.32
N ILE A 88 23.39 12.41 6.35
CA ILE A 88 24.01 12.63 5.03
C ILE A 88 23.31 13.75 4.25
N SER A 89 24.00 14.24 3.22
CA SER A 89 23.48 15.30 2.35
C SER A 89 22.27 14.85 1.53
N PRO A 90 21.46 15.81 0.98
CA PRO A 90 20.44 15.47 -0.02
C PRO A 90 21.00 14.64 -1.19
N ASP A 91 22.17 15.00 -1.72
CA ASP A 91 22.83 14.25 -2.79
C ASP A 91 23.22 12.82 -2.34
N GLY A 92 23.61 12.64 -1.07
CA GLY A 92 23.88 11.34 -0.48
C GLY A 92 22.64 10.44 -0.47
N TYR A 93 21.48 10.99 -0.11
CA TYR A 93 20.22 10.27 -0.20
C TYR A 93 19.81 9.94 -1.64
N LEU A 94 20.07 10.83 -2.60
CA LEU A 94 19.82 10.53 -4.01
C LEU A 94 20.72 9.39 -4.51
N LYS A 95 22.00 9.33 -4.08
CA LYS A 95 22.88 8.17 -4.36
C LYS A 95 22.32 6.86 -3.80
N ILE A 96 21.69 6.88 -2.61
CA ILE A 96 21.03 5.69 -2.06
C ILE A 96 19.86 5.27 -2.98
N ALA A 97 19.03 6.20 -3.46
CA ALA A 97 17.93 5.87 -4.39
C ALA A 97 18.44 5.18 -5.65
N HIS A 98 19.49 5.71 -6.27
CA HIS A 98 20.14 5.09 -7.44
C HIS A 98 20.77 3.72 -7.11
N THR A 99 21.27 3.55 -5.89
CA THR A 99 21.82 2.26 -5.42
C THR A 99 20.69 1.21 -5.29
N LEU A 100 19.55 1.59 -4.73
CA LEU A 100 18.37 0.73 -4.65
C LEU A 100 17.84 0.36 -6.05
N GLN A 101 17.78 1.33 -6.97
CA GLN A 101 17.38 1.10 -8.36
C GLN A 101 18.30 0.06 -9.02
N ARG A 102 19.60 0.26 -8.94
CA ARG A 102 20.60 -0.65 -9.51
C ARG A 102 20.52 -2.06 -8.90
N ALA A 103 20.31 -2.18 -7.59
CA ALA A 103 20.12 -3.48 -6.95
C ALA A 103 18.83 -4.17 -7.45
N ALA A 104 17.73 -3.44 -7.59
CA ALA A 104 16.49 -3.96 -8.11
C ALA A 104 16.61 -4.45 -9.56
N GLU A 105 17.30 -3.70 -10.41
CA GLU A 105 17.60 -4.09 -11.80
C GLU A 105 18.46 -5.35 -11.87
N THR A 106 19.51 -5.42 -11.04
CA THR A 106 20.40 -6.61 -10.98
C THR A 106 19.65 -7.87 -10.60
N LEU A 107 18.70 -7.75 -9.67
CA LEU A 107 17.88 -8.87 -9.19
C LEU A 107 16.72 -9.20 -10.13
N GLY A 108 16.34 -8.30 -11.03
CA GLY A 108 15.15 -8.44 -11.88
C GLY A 108 13.82 -8.39 -11.10
N ILE A 109 13.81 -7.73 -9.94
CA ILE A 109 12.59 -7.57 -9.13
C ILE A 109 11.71 -6.43 -9.66
N ASN A 110 10.42 -6.46 -9.32
CA ASN A 110 9.44 -5.52 -9.83
C ASN A 110 9.51 -4.16 -9.13
N PHE A 111 9.76 -4.13 -7.82
CA PHE A 111 9.86 -2.91 -7.01
C PHE A 111 10.76 -3.12 -5.79
N ILE A 112 11.33 -2.02 -5.30
CA ILE A 112 12.04 -1.95 -4.03
C ILE A 112 11.49 -0.81 -3.17
N GLY A 113 11.05 -1.14 -1.94
CA GLY A 113 10.56 -0.18 -0.95
C GLY A 113 11.57 0.07 0.17
N GLY A 114 11.29 1.09 0.98
CA GLY A 114 12.16 1.47 2.10
C GLY A 114 12.98 2.76 1.86
N TYR A 115 12.80 3.44 0.71
CA TYR A 115 13.27 4.82 0.56
C TYR A 115 12.36 5.75 1.39
N SER A 116 12.43 5.60 2.70
CA SER A 116 11.38 6.00 3.65
C SER A 116 11.94 6.73 4.87
N ALA A 117 11.07 7.53 5.52
CA ALA A 117 11.33 8.21 6.78
C ALA A 117 10.19 8.00 7.79
N LEU A 118 10.52 7.95 9.09
CA LEU A 118 9.59 7.76 10.20
C LEU A 118 9.59 9.02 11.09
N VAL A 119 8.88 10.07 10.67
CA VAL A 119 8.95 11.42 11.26
C VAL A 119 7.79 11.76 12.21
N HIS A 120 7.04 10.75 12.64
CA HIS A 120 5.88 10.94 13.53
C HIS A 120 6.22 11.49 14.92
N LYS A 121 7.43 11.27 15.43
CA LYS A 121 7.87 11.82 16.73
C LYS A 121 8.62 13.15 16.62
N GLY A 122 9.15 13.45 15.46
CA GLY A 122 9.97 14.60 15.13
C GLY A 122 10.74 14.35 13.87
N MET A 123 11.45 15.33 13.37
CA MET A 123 12.31 15.22 12.20
C MET A 123 13.73 15.63 12.55
N THR A 124 14.68 14.75 12.25
CA THR A 124 16.11 15.08 12.21
C THR A 124 16.44 15.85 10.95
N GLU A 125 17.65 16.43 10.87
CA GLU A 125 18.10 17.12 9.66
C GLU A 125 18.25 16.13 8.49
N GLY A 126 18.76 14.92 8.74
CA GLY A 126 18.86 13.89 7.71
C GLY A 126 17.50 13.44 7.15
N GLU A 127 16.47 13.35 7.99
CA GLU A 127 15.11 13.03 7.51
C GLU A 127 14.54 14.17 6.66
N LYS A 128 14.81 15.44 7.00
CA LYS A 128 14.46 16.59 6.14
C LYS A 128 15.21 16.52 4.80
N ASN A 129 16.50 16.21 4.83
CA ASN A 129 17.30 16.03 3.63
C ASN A 129 16.73 14.94 2.72
N LEU A 130 16.36 13.77 3.28
CA LEU A 130 15.69 12.71 2.54
C LEU A 130 14.39 13.19 1.91
N ILE A 131 13.48 13.78 2.72
CA ILE A 131 12.16 14.21 2.23
C ILE A 131 12.31 15.26 1.12
N SER A 132 13.31 16.13 1.21
CA SER A 132 13.55 17.19 0.22
C SER A 132 13.91 16.66 -1.17
N VAL A 133 14.47 15.43 -1.27
CA VAL A 133 14.91 14.82 -2.53
C VAL A 133 14.07 13.62 -2.97
N ILE A 134 13.02 13.26 -2.22
CA ILE A 134 12.05 12.23 -2.67
C ILE A 134 11.53 12.52 -4.08
N PRO A 135 11.15 13.76 -4.45
CA PRO A 135 10.65 14.04 -5.79
C PRO A 135 11.63 13.68 -6.91
N GLU A 136 12.90 14.07 -6.76
CA GLU A 136 13.98 13.77 -7.70
C GLU A 136 14.25 12.26 -7.74
N ALA A 137 14.38 11.62 -6.58
CA ALA A 137 14.60 10.20 -6.48
C ALA A 137 13.54 9.39 -7.23
N LEU A 138 12.25 9.76 -7.07
CA LEU A 138 11.15 9.08 -7.75
C LEU A 138 11.01 9.44 -9.22
N ALA A 139 11.50 10.60 -9.66
CA ALA A 139 11.56 10.97 -11.07
C ALA A 139 12.70 10.26 -11.81
N GLU A 140 13.85 10.07 -11.15
CA GLU A 140 15.06 9.50 -11.74
C GLU A 140 15.12 7.96 -11.62
N THR A 141 14.27 7.34 -10.80
CA THR A 141 14.21 5.88 -10.63
C THR A 141 12.88 5.32 -11.08
N GLN A 142 12.86 4.08 -11.59
CA GLN A 142 11.63 3.42 -12.04
C GLN A 142 11.04 2.48 -10.97
N LEU A 143 11.90 1.76 -10.23
CA LEU A 143 11.52 0.66 -9.35
C LEU A 143 11.51 1.03 -7.86
N VAL A 144 12.09 2.18 -7.51
CA VAL A 144 12.16 2.65 -6.12
C VAL A 144 10.83 3.24 -5.69
N CYS A 145 10.35 2.79 -4.52
CA CYS A 145 9.15 3.29 -3.88
C CYS A 145 9.48 3.95 -2.53
N SER A 146 8.72 4.98 -2.18
CA SER A 146 8.95 5.81 -1.00
C SER A 146 7.71 5.91 -0.13
N SER A 147 7.94 6.06 1.17
CA SER A 147 6.88 6.38 2.13
C SER A 147 7.40 7.23 3.29
N VAL A 148 6.50 8.05 3.83
CA VAL A 148 6.82 8.85 5.02
C VAL A 148 5.71 8.68 6.06
N ASN A 149 6.05 8.16 7.24
CA ASN A 149 5.12 8.03 8.34
C ASN A 149 5.13 9.31 9.19
N VAL A 150 4.08 10.13 9.05
CA VAL A 150 4.00 11.46 9.66
C VAL A 150 3.26 11.48 11.00
N ALA A 151 2.59 10.38 11.36
CA ALA A 151 1.76 10.32 12.55
C ALA A 151 1.66 8.92 13.16
N THR A 152 1.40 8.88 14.45
CA THR A 152 0.89 7.69 15.13
C THR A 152 -0.14 8.11 16.18
N THR A 153 -1.07 7.21 16.52
CA THR A 153 -2.04 7.46 17.59
C THR A 153 -1.34 7.86 18.88
N LYS A 154 -0.15 7.29 19.16
CA LYS A 154 0.64 7.57 20.36
C LYS A 154 1.39 8.91 20.32
N ALA A 155 1.83 9.36 19.15
CA ALA A 155 2.64 10.57 19.00
C ALA A 155 1.84 11.79 18.55
N GLY A 156 0.63 11.61 18.01
CA GLY A 156 -0.11 12.65 17.30
C GLY A 156 0.40 12.84 15.88
N ILE A 157 0.09 14.00 15.27
CA ILE A 157 0.34 14.29 13.86
C ILE A 157 1.41 15.37 13.72
N ASN A 158 2.44 15.10 12.94
CA ASN A 158 3.49 16.08 12.64
C ASN A 158 3.09 16.94 11.43
N MET A 159 2.54 18.13 11.69
CA MET A 159 2.07 19.05 10.65
C MET A 159 3.21 19.67 9.83
N ASP A 160 4.41 19.80 10.40
CA ASP A 160 5.58 20.27 9.65
C ASP A 160 6.01 19.23 8.59
N ALA A 161 5.94 17.94 8.93
CA ALA A 161 6.16 16.88 7.97
C ALA A 161 5.07 16.84 6.89
N ILE A 162 3.79 17.02 7.25
CA ILE A 162 2.69 17.09 6.26
C ILE A 162 2.93 18.23 5.28
N ARG A 163 3.38 19.40 5.74
CA ARG A 163 3.70 20.52 4.86
C ARG A 163 4.81 20.19 3.87
N MET A 164 5.87 19.53 4.34
CA MET A 164 6.94 19.07 3.45
C MET A 164 6.43 18.04 2.44
N MET A 165 5.54 17.14 2.86
CA MET A 165 4.97 16.13 1.96
C MET A 165 4.06 16.73 0.91
N GLY A 166 3.26 17.74 1.21
CA GLY A 166 2.46 18.47 0.21
C GLY A 166 3.33 19.06 -0.90
N SER A 167 4.42 19.74 -0.52
CA SER A 167 5.41 20.27 -1.47
C SER A 167 6.11 19.15 -2.25
N ALA A 168 6.50 18.06 -1.59
CA ALA A 168 7.14 16.92 -2.24
C ALA A 168 6.23 16.25 -3.28
N ILE A 169 4.95 16.02 -2.96
CA ILE A 169 3.97 15.45 -3.87
C ILE A 169 3.76 16.37 -5.09
N LYS A 170 3.61 17.67 -4.85
CA LYS A 170 3.45 18.64 -5.95
C LYS A 170 4.66 18.67 -6.87
N ARG A 171 5.89 18.64 -6.30
CA ARG A 171 7.13 18.61 -7.06
C ARG A 171 7.31 17.28 -7.82
N ALA A 172 7.01 16.14 -7.19
CA ALA A 172 7.06 14.84 -7.87
C ALA A 172 6.10 14.76 -9.05
N ALA A 173 4.87 15.30 -8.89
CA ALA A 173 3.91 15.41 -9.97
C ALA A 173 4.45 16.24 -11.14
N TYR A 174 5.08 17.38 -10.84
CA TYR A 174 5.68 18.25 -11.86
C TYR A 174 6.86 17.59 -12.58
N LEU A 175 7.78 16.98 -11.84
CA LEU A 175 8.97 16.33 -12.41
C LEU A 175 8.61 15.13 -13.31
N THR A 176 7.49 14.46 -13.04
CA THR A 176 7.02 13.31 -13.82
C THR A 176 5.77 13.62 -14.66
N ARG A 177 5.49 14.90 -14.95
CA ARG A 177 4.30 15.34 -15.68
C ARG A 177 4.18 14.73 -17.08
N ASP A 178 5.31 14.51 -17.75
CA ASP A 178 5.34 13.94 -19.11
C ASP A 178 5.03 12.43 -19.11
N ASN A 179 4.99 11.82 -17.91
CA ASN A 179 4.58 10.44 -17.66
C ASN A 179 3.42 10.40 -16.65
N ASN A 180 2.37 11.19 -16.87
CA ASN A 180 1.13 11.18 -16.09
C ASN A 180 1.31 11.36 -14.57
N SER A 181 2.34 12.10 -14.15
CA SER A 181 2.68 12.33 -12.73
C SER A 181 2.93 11.02 -11.94
N ILE A 182 3.44 9.98 -12.61
CA ILE A 182 3.62 8.62 -12.06
C ILE A 182 4.52 8.57 -10.81
N GLY A 183 5.40 9.55 -10.60
CA GLY A 183 6.22 9.65 -9.40
C GLY A 183 5.37 9.64 -8.13
N CYS A 184 4.19 10.26 -8.17
CA CYS A 184 3.26 10.27 -7.03
C CYS A 184 2.64 8.90 -6.74
N ALA A 185 2.50 8.02 -7.75
CA ALA A 185 2.01 6.65 -7.54
C ALA A 185 2.99 5.77 -6.75
N LYS A 186 4.27 6.19 -6.66
CA LYS A 186 5.33 5.52 -5.92
C LYS A 186 5.59 6.12 -4.53
N LEU A 187 4.75 7.07 -4.08
CA LEU A 187 4.89 7.81 -2.83
C LEU A 187 3.65 7.68 -1.96
N VAL A 188 3.84 7.30 -0.70
CA VAL A 188 2.74 7.17 0.27
C VAL A 188 3.06 7.95 1.55
N VAL A 189 2.07 8.69 2.07
CA VAL A 189 2.13 9.31 3.39
C VAL A 189 1.29 8.49 4.36
N PHE A 190 1.85 8.12 5.51
CA PHE A 190 1.22 7.21 6.47
C PHE A 190 0.94 7.82 7.83
N ALA A 191 -0.11 7.29 8.49
CA ALA A 191 -0.23 7.20 9.93
C ALA A 191 -0.26 5.74 10.37
N ASN A 192 0.35 5.43 11.53
CA ASN A 192 0.36 4.10 12.13
C ASN A 192 0.80 2.98 11.16
N VAL A 193 1.80 3.23 10.33
CA VAL A 193 2.27 2.25 9.36
C VAL A 193 2.78 0.99 10.03
N PRO A 194 2.38 -0.22 9.57
CA PRO A 194 2.96 -1.48 10.05
C PRO A 194 4.38 -1.67 9.50
N GLU A 195 5.24 -2.30 10.31
CA GLU A 195 6.65 -2.49 9.99
C GLU A 195 6.93 -3.69 9.06
N ASP A 196 5.92 -4.53 8.84
CA ASP A 196 5.96 -5.80 8.09
C ASP A 196 5.19 -5.73 6.75
N ASN A 197 4.77 -4.55 6.32
CA ASN A 197 3.96 -4.35 5.12
C ASN A 197 4.67 -4.80 3.83
N PRO A 198 4.14 -5.79 3.08
CA PRO A 198 4.73 -6.25 1.82
C PRO A 198 4.24 -5.47 0.59
N PHE A 199 3.24 -4.60 0.72
CA PHE A 199 2.61 -3.92 -0.40
C PHE A 199 3.32 -2.59 -0.74
N MET A 200 3.71 -2.45 -2.00
CA MET A 200 4.20 -1.17 -2.56
C MET A 200 2.99 -0.24 -2.89
N ALA A 201 3.13 1.09 -2.80
CA ALA A 201 4.42 1.80 -2.69
C ALA A 201 4.99 1.89 -1.26
N GLY A 202 4.19 1.66 -0.25
CA GLY A 202 4.52 2.00 1.14
C GLY A 202 5.34 0.97 1.92
N ALA A 203 5.75 -0.14 1.32
CA ALA A 203 6.50 -1.18 2.03
C ALA A 203 7.87 -0.71 2.53
N PHE A 204 8.22 -1.13 3.72
CA PHE A 204 9.57 -1.07 4.27
C PHE A 204 9.75 -2.19 5.29
N HIS A 205 11.00 -2.45 5.68
CA HIS A 205 11.35 -3.46 6.67
C HIS A 205 11.68 -2.78 8.01
N GLY A 206 10.87 -3.04 9.02
CA GLY A 206 10.99 -2.39 10.34
C GLY A 206 12.20 -2.84 11.13
N VAL A 207 12.56 -2.04 12.14
CA VAL A 207 13.74 -2.32 12.97
C VAL A 207 13.49 -3.46 13.97
N GLY A 208 12.24 -3.79 14.24
CA GLY A 208 11.83 -4.93 15.08
C GLY A 208 11.83 -6.28 14.36
N GLU A 209 12.02 -6.28 13.05
CA GLU A 209 11.98 -7.45 12.20
C GLU A 209 13.34 -8.19 12.13
N PRO A 210 13.38 -9.48 11.75
CA PRO A 210 14.62 -10.24 11.56
C PRO A 210 15.55 -9.60 10.51
N ASP A 211 16.83 -10.03 10.44
CA ASP A 211 17.79 -9.55 9.43
C ASP A 211 17.29 -9.71 7.99
N SER A 212 16.53 -10.78 7.74
CA SER A 212 15.73 -10.94 6.51
C SER A 212 14.50 -11.79 6.78
N VAL A 213 13.42 -11.57 6.02
CA VAL A 213 12.13 -12.24 6.21
C VAL A 213 11.38 -12.33 4.87
N ILE A 214 10.57 -13.38 4.70
CA ILE A 214 9.66 -13.51 3.55
C ILE A 214 8.24 -13.15 3.99
N ASN A 215 7.69 -12.10 3.40
CA ASN A 215 6.30 -11.67 3.56
C ASN A 215 5.55 -11.90 2.24
N VAL A 216 4.32 -12.40 2.32
CA VAL A 216 3.52 -12.71 1.12
C VAL A 216 2.22 -11.94 1.17
N GLY A 217 1.94 -11.19 0.11
CA GLY A 217 0.63 -10.58 -0.11
C GLY A 217 -0.24 -11.48 -0.98
N VAL A 218 -1.42 -11.85 -0.50
CA VAL A 218 -2.41 -12.62 -1.25
C VAL A 218 -3.65 -11.79 -1.48
N SER A 219 -4.22 -11.87 -2.68
CA SER A 219 -5.40 -11.10 -3.05
C SER A 219 -6.46 -11.99 -3.71
N GLY A 220 -7.70 -11.58 -3.63
CA GLY A 220 -8.82 -12.32 -4.23
C GLY A 220 -10.17 -11.62 -4.10
N PRO A 221 -10.30 -10.34 -4.54
CA PRO A 221 -11.61 -9.70 -4.59
C PRO A 221 -12.60 -10.49 -5.43
N GLY A 222 -12.15 -11.02 -6.58
CA GLY A 222 -12.97 -11.86 -7.46
C GLY A 222 -13.51 -13.12 -6.77
N VAL A 223 -12.69 -13.76 -5.93
CA VAL A 223 -13.10 -14.94 -5.16
C VAL A 223 -14.20 -14.59 -4.17
N VAL A 224 -14.08 -13.47 -3.47
CA VAL A 224 -15.09 -12.97 -2.52
C VAL A 224 -16.36 -12.57 -3.27
N ALA A 225 -16.24 -11.85 -4.38
CA ALA A 225 -17.39 -11.47 -5.21
C ALA A 225 -18.15 -12.70 -5.73
N ALA A 226 -17.43 -13.73 -6.19
CA ALA A 226 -18.05 -14.98 -6.63
C ALA A 226 -18.72 -15.73 -5.48
N ALA A 227 -18.14 -15.73 -4.28
CA ALA A 227 -18.74 -16.35 -3.10
C ALA A 227 -20.05 -15.66 -2.69
N ILE A 228 -20.10 -14.33 -2.72
CA ILE A 228 -21.30 -13.53 -2.44
C ILE A 228 -22.41 -13.83 -3.46
N ARG A 229 -22.08 -13.84 -4.76
CA ARG A 229 -23.07 -14.22 -5.79
C ARG A 229 -23.65 -15.62 -5.59
N ARG A 230 -22.82 -16.60 -5.15
CA ARG A 230 -23.30 -17.96 -4.87
C ARG A 230 -24.13 -18.06 -3.59
N ALA A 231 -23.96 -17.14 -2.65
CA ALA A 231 -24.74 -17.12 -1.42
C ALA A 231 -26.22 -16.71 -1.68
N GLY A 232 -26.47 -15.93 -2.75
CA GLY A 232 -27.81 -15.48 -3.10
C GLY A 232 -28.46 -14.61 -2.03
N ASP A 233 -29.76 -14.75 -1.86
CA ASP A 233 -30.57 -14.01 -0.88
C ASP A 233 -30.39 -14.61 0.52
N CYS A 234 -29.34 -14.20 1.22
CA CYS A 234 -29.10 -14.56 2.62
C CYS A 234 -29.03 -13.28 3.47
N ASP A 235 -29.17 -13.41 4.79
CA ASP A 235 -29.04 -12.26 5.68
C ASP A 235 -27.55 -11.82 5.82
N LEU A 236 -27.34 -10.63 6.38
CA LEU A 236 -25.98 -10.06 6.52
C LEU A 236 -25.07 -10.88 7.44
N SER A 237 -25.62 -11.62 8.41
CA SER A 237 -24.83 -12.47 9.30
C SER A 237 -24.35 -13.72 8.56
N GLU A 238 -25.20 -14.33 7.77
CA GLU A 238 -24.84 -15.46 6.89
C GLU A 238 -23.85 -15.01 5.83
N LEU A 239 -24.04 -13.83 5.24
CA LEU A 239 -23.13 -13.25 4.24
C LEU A 239 -21.74 -12.99 4.83
N ALA A 240 -21.65 -12.43 6.04
CA ALA A 240 -20.39 -12.24 6.75
C ALA A 240 -19.66 -13.57 7.01
N ASP A 241 -20.39 -14.64 7.34
CA ASP A 241 -19.82 -15.98 7.49
C ASP A 241 -19.31 -16.57 6.17
N VAL A 242 -19.99 -16.33 5.06
CA VAL A 242 -19.52 -16.71 3.71
C VAL A 242 -18.20 -16.01 3.38
N ILE A 243 -18.12 -14.70 3.60
CA ILE A 243 -16.91 -13.90 3.38
C ILE A 243 -15.76 -14.41 4.25
N LYS A 244 -15.99 -14.62 5.55
CA LYS A 244 -15.01 -15.13 6.50
C LYS A 244 -14.45 -16.50 6.08
N LYS A 245 -15.31 -17.44 5.68
CA LYS A 245 -14.89 -18.77 5.18
C LYS A 245 -14.10 -18.68 3.88
N THR A 246 -14.44 -17.73 3.03
CA THR A 246 -13.72 -17.48 1.77
C THR A 246 -12.33 -16.90 2.05
N ALA A 247 -12.24 -15.88 2.89
CA ALA A 247 -10.99 -15.29 3.35
C ALA A 247 -10.05 -16.32 4.00
N PHE A 248 -10.58 -17.21 4.82
CA PHE A 248 -9.84 -18.35 5.37
C PHE A 248 -9.17 -19.17 4.28
N LYS A 249 -9.88 -19.54 3.21
CA LYS A 249 -9.33 -20.35 2.12
C LYS A 249 -8.24 -19.61 1.35
N ILE A 250 -8.47 -18.33 1.04
CA ILE A 250 -7.48 -17.46 0.36
C ILE A 250 -6.18 -17.40 1.18
N THR A 251 -6.29 -17.17 2.50
CA THR A 251 -5.14 -17.11 3.39
C THR A 251 -4.35 -18.43 3.42
N ARG A 252 -5.03 -19.57 3.39
CA ARG A 252 -4.37 -20.88 3.34
C ARG A 252 -3.53 -21.08 2.08
N VAL A 253 -3.98 -20.54 0.94
CA VAL A 253 -3.19 -20.54 -0.30
C VAL A 253 -1.94 -19.65 -0.13
N GLY A 254 -2.10 -18.46 0.43
CA GLY A 254 -0.97 -17.58 0.76
C GLY A 254 0.06 -18.24 1.68
N GLN A 255 -0.40 -18.97 2.71
CA GLN A 255 0.48 -19.69 3.63
C GLN A 255 1.28 -20.80 2.94
N LEU A 256 0.66 -21.53 2.03
CA LEU A 256 1.36 -22.58 1.27
C LEU A 256 2.54 -21.98 0.49
N VAL A 257 2.29 -20.90 -0.24
CA VAL A 257 3.32 -20.21 -1.03
C VAL A 257 4.39 -19.59 -0.14
N ALA A 258 3.99 -18.93 0.95
CA ALA A 258 4.92 -18.28 1.88
C ALA A 258 5.86 -19.29 2.56
N SER A 259 5.33 -20.43 3.01
CA SER A 259 6.14 -21.47 3.66
C SER A 259 7.15 -22.06 2.69
N GLU A 260 6.77 -22.36 1.46
CA GLU A 260 7.69 -22.89 0.45
C GLU A 260 8.74 -21.87 0.02
N ALA A 261 8.36 -20.59 -0.15
CA ALA A 261 9.30 -19.54 -0.48
C ALA A 261 10.34 -19.36 0.63
N ALA A 262 9.91 -19.33 1.90
CA ALA A 262 10.77 -19.22 3.06
C ALA A 262 11.77 -20.38 3.16
N GLU A 263 11.31 -21.63 2.96
CA GLU A 263 12.15 -22.84 2.96
C GLU A 263 13.20 -22.79 1.86
N ARG A 264 12.78 -22.54 0.61
CA ARG A 264 13.71 -22.53 -0.55
C ARG A 264 14.73 -21.40 -0.48
N LEU A 265 14.33 -20.23 0.06
CA LEU A 265 15.22 -19.09 0.23
C LEU A 265 16.02 -19.14 1.54
N SER A 266 15.84 -20.18 2.35
CA SER A 266 16.49 -20.30 3.67
C SER A 266 16.34 -19.02 4.52
N THR A 267 15.15 -18.42 4.46
CA THR A 267 14.81 -17.15 5.10
C THR A 267 13.56 -17.32 5.95
N PRO A 268 13.49 -16.79 7.17
CA PRO A 268 12.32 -16.92 8.03
C PRO A 268 11.02 -16.51 7.31
N PHE A 269 9.94 -17.24 7.59
CA PHE A 269 8.60 -16.84 7.21
C PHE A 269 8.09 -15.77 8.19
N GLY A 270 7.75 -14.59 7.68
CA GLY A 270 7.18 -13.47 8.40
C GLY A 270 5.66 -13.52 8.42
N ILE A 271 5.03 -12.74 7.53
CA ILE A 271 3.57 -12.62 7.52
C ILE A 271 2.93 -12.93 6.17
N ILE A 272 1.62 -13.20 6.25
CA ILE A 272 0.70 -13.17 5.14
C ILE A 272 -0.14 -11.90 5.27
N ASP A 273 -0.09 -11.06 4.27
CA ASP A 273 -1.00 -9.95 4.12
C ASP A 273 -2.18 -10.40 3.23
N LEU A 274 -3.33 -10.62 3.87
CA LEU A 274 -4.57 -10.89 3.15
C LEU A 274 -5.25 -9.56 2.84
N SER A 275 -4.90 -8.96 1.74
CA SER A 275 -5.52 -7.74 1.27
C SER A 275 -6.38 -7.99 0.03
N LEU A 276 -7.66 -7.62 0.12
CA LEU A 276 -8.50 -7.54 -1.08
C LEU A 276 -8.05 -6.31 -1.88
N ALA A 277 -6.92 -6.44 -2.56
CA ALA A 277 -6.32 -5.43 -3.42
C ALA A 277 -6.80 -5.68 -4.86
N PRO A 278 -7.71 -4.85 -5.39
CA PRO A 278 -8.28 -5.07 -6.71
C PRO A 278 -7.26 -4.87 -7.83
N THR A 279 -7.65 -5.27 -9.04
CA THR A 279 -6.98 -4.91 -10.28
C THR A 279 -8.00 -4.32 -11.26
N PRO A 280 -7.57 -3.64 -12.34
CA PRO A 280 -8.49 -3.17 -13.38
C PRO A 280 -9.18 -4.31 -14.15
N ALA A 281 -8.84 -5.56 -13.87
CA ALA A 281 -9.43 -6.73 -14.53
C ALA A 281 -10.93 -6.89 -14.18
N VAL A 282 -11.70 -7.33 -15.15
CA VAL A 282 -13.13 -7.59 -14.96
C VAL A 282 -13.33 -8.67 -13.90
N GLY A 283 -14.15 -8.38 -12.90
CA GLY A 283 -14.48 -9.30 -11.83
C GLY A 283 -13.59 -9.21 -10.59
N ASP A 284 -12.53 -8.38 -10.62
CA ASP A 284 -11.58 -8.21 -9.51
C ASP A 284 -11.73 -6.81 -8.90
N SER A 285 -12.90 -6.51 -8.31
CA SER A 285 -13.29 -5.19 -7.79
C SER A 285 -13.89 -5.28 -6.40
N VAL A 286 -13.40 -4.47 -5.47
CA VAL A 286 -13.97 -4.30 -4.13
C VAL A 286 -15.29 -3.53 -4.20
N ALA A 287 -15.42 -2.53 -5.08
CA ALA A 287 -16.69 -1.85 -5.28
C ALA A 287 -17.78 -2.82 -5.72
N HIS A 288 -17.49 -3.73 -6.65
CA HIS A 288 -18.46 -4.75 -7.08
C HIS A 288 -18.79 -5.76 -5.96
N ILE A 289 -17.87 -6.03 -5.02
CA ILE A 289 -18.20 -6.78 -3.81
C ILE A 289 -19.27 -6.05 -2.99
N LEU A 290 -19.09 -4.75 -2.76
CA LEU A 290 -20.03 -3.92 -1.99
C LEU A 290 -21.40 -3.82 -2.68
N GLU A 291 -21.42 -3.65 -4.00
CA GLU A 291 -22.63 -3.66 -4.82
C GLU A 291 -23.32 -5.04 -4.77
N GLY A 292 -22.55 -6.13 -4.80
CA GLY A 292 -23.05 -7.50 -4.63
C GLY A 292 -23.70 -7.78 -3.27
N MET A 293 -23.44 -6.96 -2.25
CA MET A 293 -24.13 -7.00 -0.95
C MET A 293 -25.49 -6.32 -0.97
N GLY A 294 -25.94 -5.80 -2.13
CA GLY A 294 -27.25 -5.16 -2.31
C GLY A 294 -27.21 -3.64 -2.43
N LEU A 295 -26.04 -3.05 -2.64
CA LEU A 295 -25.95 -1.61 -2.93
C LEU A 295 -26.11 -1.36 -4.43
N GLU A 296 -26.92 -0.37 -4.80
CA GLU A 296 -27.11 0.04 -6.19
C GLU A 296 -25.80 0.58 -6.81
N SER A 297 -25.02 1.31 -6.03
CA SER A 297 -23.71 1.83 -6.42
C SER A 297 -22.81 1.99 -5.20
N CYS A 298 -21.53 1.63 -5.36
CA CYS A 298 -20.49 2.03 -4.43
C CYS A 298 -20.45 3.57 -4.34
N GLY A 299 -20.29 4.10 -3.11
CA GLY A 299 -20.35 5.54 -2.84
C GLY A 299 -21.71 5.99 -2.27
N GLY A 300 -22.80 5.28 -2.56
CA GLY A 300 -24.12 5.56 -1.98
C GLY A 300 -24.19 5.29 -0.47
N TYR A 301 -25.35 5.62 0.13
CA TYR A 301 -25.60 5.31 1.54
C TYR A 301 -25.56 3.79 1.76
N GLY A 302 -25.01 3.36 2.90
CA GLY A 302 -24.77 1.94 3.19
C GLY A 302 -23.36 1.46 2.83
N THR A 303 -22.66 2.09 1.90
CA THR A 303 -21.30 1.68 1.45
C THR A 303 -20.30 1.56 2.59
N THR A 304 -20.26 2.55 3.50
CA THR A 304 -19.34 2.50 4.65
C THR A 304 -19.68 1.35 5.60
N ALA A 305 -20.97 1.05 5.83
CA ALA A 305 -21.39 -0.07 6.67
C ALA A 305 -21.06 -1.44 6.03
N ALA A 306 -21.31 -1.59 4.72
CA ALA A 306 -20.95 -2.79 3.97
C ALA A 306 -19.42 -3.02 3.96
N LEU A 307 -18.63 -1.96 3.77
CA LEU A 307 -17.16 -2.01 3.82
C LEU A 307 -16.65 -2.39 5.21
N ALA A 308 -17.26 -1.87 6.28
CA ALA A 308 -16.92 -2.24 7.66
C ALA A 308 -17.13 -3.74 7.89
N MET A 309 -18.26 -4.29 7.46
CA MET A 309 -18.57 -5.72 7.54
C MET A 309 -17.59 -6.55 6.70
N LEU A 310 -17.32 -6.14 5.47
CA LEU A 310 -16.35 -6.81 4.58
C LEU A 310 -14.97 -6.87 5.24
N ASN A 311 -14.46 -5.74 5.69
CA ASN A 311 -13.11 -5.62 6.27
C ASN A 311 -12.97 -6.50 7.53
N ASP A 312 -13.97 -6.48 8.41
CA ASP A 312 -13.99 -7.29 9.64
C ASP A 312 -14.05 -8.80 9.33
N ALA A 313 -14.94 -9.22 8.41
CA ALA A 313 -15.08 -10.62 8.02
C ALA A 313 -13.80 -11.16 7.36
N VAL A 314 -13.15 -10.37 6.52
CA VAL A 314 -11.86 -10.73 5.87
C VAL A 314 -10.77 -10.91 6.93
N LYS A 315 -10.61 -9.97 7.86
CA LYS A 315 -9.63 -10.07 8.95
C LYS A 315 -9.88 -11.29 9.83
N LYS A 316 -11.11 -11.54 10.22
CA LYS A 316 -11.48 -12.74 11.00
C LYS A 316 -11.14 -14.04 10.27
N GLY A 317 -11.41 -14.12 8.97
CA GLY A 317 -11.06 -15.27 8.15
C GLY A 317 -9.55 -15.49 8.08
N GLY A 318 -8.77 -14.43 7.90
CA GLY A 318 -7.31 -14.46 7.88
C GLY A 318 -6.73 -15.00 9.19
N VAL A 319 -7.07 -14.38 10.31
CA VAL A 319 -6.57 -14.79 11.66
C VAL A 319 -6.94 -16.23 12.02
N MET A 320 -8.11 -16.71 11.57
CA MET A 320 -8.49 -18.11 11.77
C MET A 320 -7.67 -19.09 10.93
N ALA A 321 -7.11 -18.65 9.80
CA ALA A 321 -6.37 -19.50 8.87
C ALA A 321 -4.89 -19.62 9.22
N SER A 322 -4.28 -18.58 9.79
CA SER A 322 -2.85 -18.50 10.06
C SER A 322 -2.56 -17.61 11.27
N SER A 323 -1.54 -17.98 12.04
CA SER A 323 -0.95 -17.13 13.09
C SER A 323 0.02 -16.07 12.54
N HIS A 324 0.28 -16.10 11.23
CA HIS A 324 1.21 -15.21 10.53
C HIS A 324 0.50 -14.08 9.76
N VAL A 325 -0.69 -13.67 10.18
CA VAL A 325 -1.40 -12.57 9.52
C VAL A 325 -0.86 -11.22 10.01
N GLY A 326 -0.53 -10.34 9.08
CA GLY A 326 0.06 -9.03 9.37
C GLY A 326 -0.15 -8.03 8.23
N GLY A 327 0.71 -7.02 8.15
CA GLY A 327 0.70 -5.99 7.12
C GLY A 327 -0.57 -5.13 7.13
N LEU A 328 -1.12 -4.90 5.95
CA LEU A 328 -2.31 -4.08 5.72
C LEU A 328 -3.60 -4.90 5.56
N SER A 329 -3.60 -6.17 5.97
CA SER A 329 -4.71 -7.12 5.77
C SER A 329 -6.11 -6.50 5.88
N GLY A 330 -6.97 -6.79 4.90
CA GLY A 330 -8.35 -6.31 4.84
C GLY A 330 -8.78 -5.85 3.45
N ALA A 331 -9.74 -4.94 3.37
CA ALA A 331 -10.26 -4.43 2.11
C ALA A 331 -9.56 -3.12 1.70
N PHE A 332 -8.98 -3.09 0.50
CA PHE A 332 -8.41 -1.90 -0.14
C PHE A 332 -9.46 -1.21 -1.00
N ILE A 333 -9.34 0.11 -1.12
CA ILE A 333 -10.25 0.93 -1.93
C ILE A 333 -9.48 1.89 -2.85
N PRO A 334 -8.46 1.44 -3.62
CA PRO A 334 -7.80 2.30 -4.60
C PRO A 334 -8.76 2.67 -5.73
N VAL A 335 -8.72 3.92 -6.19
CA VAL A 335 -9.63 4.33 -7.26
C VAL A 335 -9.17 3.81 -8.61
N SER A 336 -7.92 4.02 -9.00
CA SER A 336 -7.45 3.68 -10.35
C SER A 336 -7.28 2.18 -10.61
N GLU A 337 -7.16 1.40 -9.57
CA GLU A 337 -6.91 -0.05 -9.65
C GLU A 337 -8.21 -0.88 -9.58
N ASP A 338 -9.38 -0.24 -9.43
CA ASP A 338 -10.68 -0.89 -9.23
C ASP A 338 -11.73 -0.40 -10.24
N ALA A 339 -12.12 -1.25 -11.18
CA ALA A 339 -13.08 -0.91 -12.22
C ALA A 339 -14.43 -0.42 -11.67
N GLY A 340 -14.89 -0.93 -10.55
CA GLY A 340 -16.12 -0.48 -9.91
C GLY A 340 -15.97 0.88 -9.21
N MET A 341 -14.81 1.15 -8.57
CA MET A 341 -14.52 2.47 -7.99
C MET A 341 -14.44 3.54 -9.08
N ILE A 342 -13.72 3.26 -10.19
CA ILE A 342 -13.66 4.12 -11.36
C ILE A 342 -15.08 4.48 -11.84
N ALA A 343 -15.90 3.47 -12.09
CA ALA A 343 -17.26 3.66 -12.58
C ALA A 343 -18.14 4.43 -11.57
N ALA A 344 -17.93 4.23 -10.27
CA ALA A 344 -18.66 4.97 -9.23
C ALA A 344 -18.28 6.46 -9.20
N VAL A 345 -16.99 6.79 -9.42
CA VAL A 345 -16.53 8.18 -9.57
C VAL A 345 -17.11 8.81 -10.84
N GLU A 346 -17.05 8.13 -11.99
CA GLU A 346 -17.57 8.62 -13.26
C GLU A 346 -19.08 8.91 -13.21
N ARG A 347 -19.84 8.10 -12.45
CA ARG A 347 -21.28 8.34 -12.21
C ARG A 347 -21.55 9.43 -11.17
N GLY A 348 -20.54 9.97 -10.51
CA GLY A 348 -20.69 10.93 -9.41
C GLY A 348 -21.23 10.33 -8.10
N ALA A 349 -21.31 9.01 -7.97
CA ALA A 349 -21.73 8.33 -6.76
C ALA A 349 -20.64 8.30 -5.67
N LEU A 350 -19.38 8.28 -6.07
CA LEU A 350 -18.22 8.25 -5.20
C LEU A 350 -17.44 9.56 -5.28
N THR A 351 -17.40 10.30 -4.19
CA THR A 351 -16.64 11.56 -4.04
C THR A 351 -15.43 11.38 -3.13
N LEU A 352 -14.52 12.34 -3.09
CA LEU A 352 -13.35 12.30 -2.21
C LEU A 352 -13.76 12.25 -0.73
N GLU A 353 -14.73 13.06 -0.33
CA GLU A 353 -15.25 13.09 1.04
C GLU A 353 -15.94 11.75 1.42
N LYS A 354 -16.57 11.08 0.44
CA LYS A 354 -17.13 9.76 0.69
C LYS A 354 -16.04 8.71 0.86
N LEU A 355 -14.96 8.80 0.07
CA LEU A 355 -13.78 7.94 0.26
C LEU A 355 -13.16 8.16 1.64
N GLU A 356 -12.96 9.39 2.09
CA GLU A 356 -12.49 9.70 3.46
C GLU A 356 -13.36 9.02 4.52
N ALA A 357 -14.68 9.10 4.40
CA ALA A 357 -15.58 8.39 5.33
C ALA A 357 -15.41 6.87 5.27
N MET A 358 -15.14 6.31 4.10
CA MET A 358 -14.90 4.87 3.91
C MET A 358 -13.55 4.45 4.49
N THR A 359 -12.54 5.33 4.47
CA THR A 359 -11.21 5.01 5.01
C THR A 359 -11.22 4.84 6.53
N ALA A 360 -12.21 5.34 7.23
CA ALA A 360 -12.39 5.04 8.65
C ALA A 360 -12.54 3.54 8.95
N VAL A 361 -13.01 2.75 7.99
CA VAL A 361 -13.31 1.32 8.13
C VAL A 361 -12.59 0.40 7.14
N CYS A 362 -11.88 0.92 6.14
CA CYS A 362 -11.04 0.12 5.25
C CYS A 362 -9.72 -0.27 5.91
N SER A 363 -8.84 -0.98 5.21
CA SER A 363 -7.55 -1.41 5.74
C SER A 363 -6.39 -0.44 5.45
N VAL A 364 -6.51 0.43 4.46
CA VAL A 364 -5.39 1.29 4.02
C VAL A 364 -5.71 2.77 4.17
N GLY A 365 -6.53 3.37 3.32
CA GLY A 365 -6.74 4.81 3.29
C GLY A 365 -7.10 5.31 1.89
N LEU A 366 -6.84 6.59 1.63
CA LEU A 366 -6.95 7.18 0.29
C LEU A 366 -5.84 6.65 -0.60
N ASP A 367 -6.21 5.88 -1.59
CA ASP A 367 -5.24 5.19 -2.42
C ASP A 367 -5.48 5.41 -3.92
N MET A 368 -4.41 5.75 -4.65
CA MET A 368 -4.43 6.01 -6.10
C MET A 368 -5.50 7.03 -6.51
N ILE A 369 -5.55 8.15 -5.80
CA ILE A 369 -6.52 9.22 -6.02
C ILE A 369 -5.93 10.26 -6.97
N ALA A 370 -6.43 10.31 -8.21
CA ALA A 370 -6.05 11.35 -9.15
C ALA A 370 -6.89 12.61 -8.91
N ILE A 371 -6.19 13.74 -8.75
CA ILE A 371 -6.78 15.06 -8.51
C ILE A 371 -6.29 16.06 -9.56
N PRO A 372 -6.95 17.23 -9.74
CA PRO A 372 -6.49 18.24 -10.69
C PRO A 372 -5.05 18.66 -10.44
N GLY A 373 -4.27 18.83 -11.51
CA GLY A 373 -2.85 19.16 -11.43
C GLY A 373 -2.57 20.58 -10.90
N ASP A 374 -3.55 21.46 -10.89
CA ASP A 374 -3.48 22.84 -10.40
C ASP A 374 -3.86 23.00 -8.91
N VAL A 375 -4.30 21.93 -8.25
CA VAL A 375 -4.58 21.94 -6.79
C VAL A 375 -3.36 22.44 -6.03
N SER A 376 -3.57 23.37 -5.10
CA SER A 376 -2.47 23.98 -4.31
C SER A 376 -1.85 23.00 -3.32
N GLU A 377 -0.60 23.25 -2.93
CA GLU A 377 0.11 22.47 -1.91
C GLU A 377 -0.66 22.44 -0.59
N ASP A 378 -1.26 23.57 -0.19
CA ASP A 378 -2.02 23.66 1.06
C ASP A 378 -3.25 22.74 1.06
N VAL A 379 -3.94 22.62 -0.08
CA VAL A 379 -5.09 21.72 -0.20
C VAL A 379 -4.63 20.27 -0.13
N ILE A 380 -3.52 19.91 -0.78
CA ILE A 380 -2.92 18.56 -0.65
C ILE A 380 -2.55 18.28 0.81
N CYS A 381 -1.95 19.24 1.51
CA CYS A 381 -1.67 19.13 2.95
C CYS A 381 -2.95 18.92 3.78
N GLY A 382 -4.04 19.60 3.41
CA GLY A 382 -5.35 19.43 4.04
C GLY A 382 -5.88 18.01 3.90
N ILE A 383 -5.90 17.47 2.67
CA ILE A 383 -6.31 16.10 2.39
C ILE A 383 -5.46 15.10 3.20
N ILE A 384 -4.15 15.31 3.23
CA ILE A 384 -3.25 14.47 4.04
C ILE A 384 -3.62 14.58 5.53
N ALA A 385 -3.82 15.78 6.05
CA ALA A 385 -4.12 15.98 7.47
C ALA A 385 -5.43 15.33 7.88
N ASP A 386 -6.47 15.40 7.06
CA ASP A 386 -7.78 14.82 7.32
C ASP A 386 -7.69 13.29 7.35
N GLU A 387 -7.10 12.66 6.33
CA GLU A 387 -6.94 11.21 6.27
C GLU A 387 -6.06 10.67 7.41
N ILE A 388 -4.95 11.34 7.70
CA ILE A 388 -4.04 10.98 8.80
C ILE A 388 -4.76 11.11 10.16
N SER A 389 -5.64 12.11 10.31
CA SER A 389 -6.45 12.28 11.52
C SER A 389 -7.44 11.14 11.73
N ILE A 390 -8.05 10.63 10.65
CA ILE A 390 -8.91 9.44 10.69
C ILE A 390 -8.13 8.24 11.24
N GLY A 391 -6.92 8.01 10.74
CA GLY A 391 -6.05 6.92 11.22
C GLY A 391 -5.66 7.05 12.68
N VAL A 392 -5.25 8.25 13.09
CA VAL A 392 -4.83 8.52 14.47
C VAL A 392 -6.00 8.39 15.45
N ALA A 393 -7.19 8.92 15.09
CA ALA A 393 -8.37 8.85 15.93
C ALA A 393 -8.92 7.42 16.08
N ASN A 394 -8.85 6.60 15.02
CA ASN A 394 -9.36 5.24 15.02
C ASN A 394 -8.32 4.16 15.38
N THR A 395 -7.10 4.55 15.74
CA THR A 395 -5.99 3.62 16.04
C THR A 395 -5.78 2.59 14.92
N LYS A 396 -5.83 3.04 13.68
CA LYS A 396 -5.64 2.22 12.49
C LYS A 396 -4.59 2.83 11.56
N THR A 397 -4.02 2.02 10.68
CA THR A 397 -3.20 2.54 9.57
C THR A 397 -4.08 3.32 8.61
N THR A 398 -3.64 4.52 8.24
CA THR A 398 -4.13 5.22 7.05
C THR A 398 -2.96 5.63 6.17
N ALA A 399 -3.21 5.60 4.87
CA ALA A 399 -2.28 5.96 3.82
C ALA A 399 -2.88 7.04 2.94
N VAL A 400 -2.06 7.90 2.40
CA VAL A 400 -2.45 8.89 1.37
C VAL A 400 -1.53 8.73 0.18
N ARG A 401 -2.11 8.29 -0.96
CA ARG A 401 -1.46 8.21 -2.26
C ARG A 401 -2.30 9.01 -3.25
N VAL A 402 -2.09 10.35 -3.25
CA VAL A 402 -2.76 11.29 -4.14
C VAL A 402 -1.84 11.70 -5.28
N ILE A 403 -2.41 11.85 -6.47
CA ILE A 403 -1.67 12.11 -7.71
C ILE A 403 -2.24 13.37 -8.36
N PRO A 404 -1.62 14.54 -8.12
CA PRO A 404 -1.94 15.74 -8.87
C PRO A 404 -1.56 15.54 -10.34
N ALA A 405 -2.55 15.24 -11.19
CA ALA A 405 -2.32 14.94 -12.59
C ALA A 405 -2.06 16.24 -13.37
N TYR A 406 -0.80 16.54 -13.65
CA TYR A 406 -0.39 17.81 -14.25
C TYR A 406 -1.07 18.03 -15.60
N GLY A 407 -1.67 19.23 -15.80
CA GLY A 407 -2.40 19.59 -17.00
C GLY A 407 -3.80 18.97 -17.14
N LYS A 408 -4.26 18.18 -16.17
CA LYS A 408 -5.59 17.56 -16.13
C LYS A 408 -6.51 18.29 -15.16
N LYS A 409 -7.83 18.21 -15.44
CA LYS A 409 -8.90 18.83 -14.64
C LYS A 409 -9.96 17.79 -14.29
N CYS A 410 -10.83 18.14 -13.36
CA CYS A 410 -11.99 17.32 -13.02
C CYS A 410 -12.76 16.89 -14.27
N GLY A 411 -13.08 15.60 -14.39
CA GLY A 411 -13.72 14.99 -15.56
C GLY A 411 -12.76 14.47 -16.63
N ASP A 412 -11.46 14.84 -16.59
CA ASP A 412 -10.44 14.20 -17.41
C ASP A 412 -10.09 12.82 -16.85
N VAL A 413 -9.32 12.05 -17.63
CA VAL A 413 -8.82 10.73 -17.25
C VAL A 413 -7.29 10.72 -17.33
N VAL A 414 -6.65 10.04 -16.39
CA VAL A 414 -5.22 9.75 -16.40
C VAL A 414 -5.01 8.24 -16.43
N ASN A 415 -4.08 7.78 -17.28
CA ASN A 415 -3.76 6.35 -17.42
C ASN A 415 -2.34 6.09 -16.92
N PHE A 416 -2.22 5.22 -15.90
CA PHE A 416 -0.95 4.81 -15.31
C PHE A 416 -0.43 3.50 -15.93
N GLY A 417 -1.29 2.75 -16.59
CA GLY A 417 -0.97 1.47 -17.22
C GLY A 417 -0.84 0.29 -16.26
N GLY A 418 -0.80 -0.92 -16.84
CA GLY A 418 -0.59 -2.16 -16.09
C GLY A 418 -1.57 -2.35 -14.93
N LEU A 419 -1.06 -2.77 -13.79
CA LEU A 419 -1.85 -2.98 -12.56
C LEU A 419 -2.35 -1.69 -11.91
N LEU A 420 -1.72 -0.54 -12.19
CA LEU A 420 -2.12 0.76 -11.64
C LEU A 420 -3.36 1.33 -12.35
N GLY A 421 -3.70 0.81 -13.53
CA GLY A 421 -4.92 1.10 -14.27
C GLY A 421 -5.03 2.54 -14.75
N TYR A 422 -6.25 3.07 -14.68
CA TYR A 422 -6.55 4.47 -15.02
C TYR A 422 -7.48 5.08 -13.97
N SER A 423 -7.49 6.40 -13.88
CA SER A 423 -8.35 7.11 -12.94
C SER A 423 -9.05 8.30 -13.58
N PRO A 424 -10.35 8.50 -13.36
CA PRO A 424 -10.96 9.79 -13.55
C PRO A 424 -10.33 10.79 -12.55
N ILE A 425 -10.20 12.06 -12.95
CA ILE A 425 -9.75 13.12 -12.07
C ILE A 425 -10.91 13.52 -11.16
N MET A 426 -10.75 13.29 -9.86
CA MET A 426 -11.77 13.57 -8.86
C MET A 426 -11.84 15.05 -8.51
N ASP A 427 -13.05 15.54 -8.23
CA ASP A 427 -13.26 16.92 -7.78
C ASP A 427 -12.64 17.16 -6.40
N VAL A 428 -12.03 18.33 -6.23
CA VAL A 428 -11.45 18.80 -4.95
C VAL A 428 -12.03 20.15 -4.62
N LYS A 429 -12.53 20.32 -3.39
CA LYS A 429 -13.15 21.57 -2.95
C LYS A 429 -12.16 22.73 -2.98
N PRO A 430 -12.55 23.91 -3.49
CA PRO A 430 -11.63 25.03 -3.73
C PRO A 430 -11.32 25.86 -2.47
N TYR A 431 -11.59 25.36 -1.28
CA TYR A 431 -11.38 26.09 -0.02
C TYR A 431 -9.99 25.81 0.53
N SER A 432 -9.19 26.88 0.65
CA SER A 432 -7.79 26.76 1.07
C SER A 432 -7.66 26.59 2.58
N PRO A 433 -6.98 25.54 3.07
CA PRO A 433 -6.59 25.36 4.45
C PRO A 433 -5.27 26.05 4.81
N ALA A 434 -4.74 26.95 3.98
CA ALA A 434 -3.40 27.54 4.12
C ALA A 434 -3.09 28.07 5.53
N LYS A 435 -4.03 28.80 6.16
CA LYS A 435 -3.83 29.29 7.53
C LYS A 435 -3.75 28.18 8.57
N PHE A 436 -4.48 27.08 8.39
CA PHE A 436 -4.41 25.92 9.25
C PHE A 436 -3.08 25.19 9.09
N VAL A 437 -2.69 24.90 7.86
CA VAL A 437 -1.42 24.26 7.51
C VAL A 437 -0.21 25.09 7.96
N ALA A 438 -0.25 26.39 7.78
CA ALA A 438 0.83 27.32 8.18
C ALA A 438 1.06 27.39 9.70
N ARG A 439 0.13 26.94 10.55
CA ARG A 439 0.38 26.82 11.99
C ARG A 439 1.51 25.87 12.31
N GLY A 440 1.70 24.83 11.51
CA GLY A 440 2.78 23.85 11.72
C GLY A 440 2.71 23.13 13.06
N GLY A 441 3.85 22.65 13.51
CA GLY A 441 3.98 21.98 14.80
C GLY A 441 3.28 20.62 14.84
N ARG A 442 2.51 20.36 15.89
CA ARG A 442 1.90 19.04 16.12
C ARG A 442 0.43 19.14 16.52
N ILE A 443 -0.42 18.31 15.88
CA ILE A 443 -1.74 18.01 16.46
C ILE A 443 -1.49 16.95 17.55
N PRO A 444 -1.88 17.22 18.82
CA PRO A 444 -1.63 16.31 19.93
C PRO A 444 -2.26 14.93 19.73
N ALA A 445 -1.66 13.94 20.35
CA ALA A 445 -2.23 12.59 20.41
C ALA A 445 -3.63 12.62 21.07
N PRO A 446 -4.60 11.84 20.56
CA PRO A 446 -5.93 11.78 21.17
C PRO A 446 -5.87 11.15 22.57
N ILE A 447 -6.81 11.55 23.45
CA ILE A 447 -6.81 11.11 24.86
C ILE A 447 -6.79 9.58 25.04
N HIS A 448 -7.43 8.84 24.15
CA HIS A 448 -7.44 7.37 24.21
C HIS A 448 -6.10 6.72 23.89
N SER A 449 -5.11 7.47 23.40
CA SER A 449 -3.74 7.01 23.22
C SER A 449 -2.98 6.83 24.54
N LEU A 450 -3.50 7.38 25.64
CA LEU A 450 -2.92 7.28 26.99
C LEU A 450 -3.23 5.95 27.68
N LYS A 451 -3.70 4.97 26.95
CA LYS A 451 -3.84 3.60 27.47
C LYS A 451 -2.45 3.01 27.75
N ASN A 452 -2.23 2.65 28.99
CA ASN A 452 -1.01 1.97 29.43
C ASN A 452 -1.04 0.49 29.00
#